data_752057fa71d50749ca4d813e2f76fa7b
#
_entry.id   752057fa71d50749ca4d813e2f76fa7b
#
_cell.length_a   1.000
_cell.length_b   1.000
_cell.length_c   1.000
_cell.angle_alpha   90.00
_cell.angle_beta   90.00
_cell.angle_gamma   90.00
#
_symmetry.space_group_name_H-M   'P 1'
#
loop_
_entity.id
_entity.type
_entity.pdbx_description
1 polymer ?
#
loop_
_entity_poly.entity_id
_entity_poly.type
_entity_poly.pdbx_seq_one_letter_code
_entity_poly.pdbx_strand_id
1 'polypeptide(L)'
;MRYAIYFTPQKDDPLTRAAERWLGRSAFGGHQITPTAAGSFSAAEIAFHTAAARRYGFHATLKAPFRLAEGKSEAELIAALENFAASREPFLVEPVKLARLGGFFALVPAVASRELDQLAADVVTEFEPYRAPLTQDEIARRNPDGLSPAQLKNLYKWGYPHVFEEFRFHMTLTGRIPAAEAERMQQAIEEFFGPLLLQALQVSTLALFAEPEAGAPFHIMSLHALGGERERKFA
;
A
#
# COMPACT_ATOMS: atom_id res chain seq x y z
N MET A 1 -10.85 -13.99 -6.07
CA MET A 1 -9.85 -12.94 -6.41
C MET A 1 -10.26 -11.61 -5.79
N ARG A 2 -9.30 -10.81 -5.30
CA ARG A 2 -9.52 -9.42 -4.85
C ARG A 2 -8.52 -8.50 -5.53
N TYR A 3 -8.94 -7.27 -5.78
CA TYR A 3 -8.13 -6.20 -6.37
C TYR A 3 -7.92 -5.09 -5.35
N ALA A 4 -6.83 -4.34 -5.50
CA ALA A 4 -6.58 -3.14 -4.72
C ALA A 4 -5.88 -2.10 -5.59
N ILE A 5 -6.18 -0.83 -5.39
CA ILE A 5 -5.48 0.25 -6.08
C ILE A 5 -4.53 0.91 -5.08
N TYR A 6 -3.25 0.78 -5.36
CA TYR A 6 -2.16 1.20 -4.48
C TYR A 6 -1.23 2.16 -5.20
N PHE A 7 -0.52 2.93 -4.42
CA PHE A 7 0.71 3.57 -4.86
C PHE A 7 1.89 2.66 -4.48
N THR A 8 2.84 2.54 -5.37
CA THR A 8 4.19 2.02 -5.09
C THR A 8 5.17 2.79 -5.97
N PRO A 9 6.37 3.14 -5.46
CA PRO A 9 7.40 3.73 -6.32
C PRO A 9 7.76 2.76 -7.46
N GLN A 10 8.40 3.25 -8.49
CA GLN A 10 8.76 2.42 -9.66
C GLN A 10 9.69 1.25 -9.25
N LYS A 11 9.69 0.19 -10.06
CA LYS A 11 10.48 -1.02 -9.81
C LYS A 11 11.96 -0.74 -9.57
N ASP A 12 12.51 0.20 -10.33
CA ASP A 12 13.93 0.55 -10.28
C ASP A 12 14.28 1.63 -9.25
N ASP A 13 13.28 2.17 -8.55
CA ASP A 13 13.47 3.13 -7.48
C ASP A 13 14.31 2.54 -6.35
N PRO A 14 15.35 3.23 -5.87
CA PRO A 14 16.17 2.75 -4.76
C PRO A 14 15.38 2.41 -3.50
N LEU A 15 14.31 3.15 -3.19
CA LEU A 15 13.43 2.89 -2.07
C LEU A 15 12.64 1.59 -2.26
N THR A 16 12.14 1.32 -3.47
CA THR A 16 11.48 0.05 -3.80
C THR A 16 12.42 -1.13 -3.60
N ARG A 17 13.62 -1.05 -4.16
CA ARG A 17 14.63 -2.12 -4.04
C ARG A 17 15.04 -2.37 -2.59
N ALA A 18 15.17 -1.32 -1.79
CA ALA A 18 15.45 -1.47 -0.36
C ALA A 18 14.28 -2.13 0.37
N ALA A 19 13.05 -1.66 0.11
CA ALA A 19 11.85 -2.21 0.74
C ALA A 19 11.60 -3.68 0.36
N GLU A 20 11.87 -4.07 -0.87
CA GLU A 20 11.78 -5.47 -1.31
C GLU A 20 12.76 -6.37 -0.57
N ARG A 21 14.00 -5.91 -0.38
CA ARG A 21 15.01 -6.64 0.44
C ARG A 21 14.61 -6.69 1.91
N TRP A 22 14.06 -5.60 2.45
CA TRP A 22 13.54 -5.54 3.82
C TRP A 22 12.39 -6.49 4.04
N LEU A 23 11.42 -6.48 3.14
CA LEU A 23 10.25 -7.36 3.20
C LEU A 23 10.55 -8.80 2.80
N GLY A 24 11.64 -9.07 2.08
CA GLY A 24 12.01 -10.38 1.57
C GLY A 24 11.16 -10.85 0.38
N ARG A 25 10.54 -9.91 -0.35
CA ARG A 25 9.68 -10.21 -1.50
C ARG A 25 9.50 -9.01 -2.42
N SER A 26 9.51 -9.24 -3.74
CA SER A 26 9.05 -8.27 -4.74
C SER A 26 7.57 -8.46 -5.04
N ALA A 27 6.81 -7.36 -5.09
CA ALA A 27 5.44 -7.36 -5.59
C ALA A 27 5.39 -7.31 -7.13
N PHE A 28 6.45 -6.85 -7.80
CA PHE A 28 6.53 -6.72 -9.26
C PHE A 28 6.66 -8.03 -10.01
N GLY A 29 7.08 -9.09 -9.37
CA GLY A 29 7.18 -10.41 -10.00
C GLY A 29 6.77 -11.52 -9.05
N GLY A 30 6.29 -11.17 -7.87
CA GLY A 30 5.84 -12.14 -6.88
C GLY A 30 6.96 -13.01 -6.27
N HIS A 31 8.22 -12.86 -6.74
CA HIS A 31 9.32 -13.70 -6.31
C HIS A 31 9.84 -13.33 -4.91
N GLN A 32 10.33 -14.35 -4.23
CA GLN A 32 10.98 -14.16 -2.94
C GLN A 32 12.40 -13.59 -3.11
N ILE A 33 12.79 -12.76 -2.17
CA ILE A 33 14.13 -12.17 -2.07
C ILE A 33 14.74 -12.67 -0.77
N THR A 34 16.03 -12.98 -0.79
CA THR A 34 16.74 -13.42 0.42
C THR A 34 16.62 -12.34 1.51
N PRO A 35 16.07 -12.66 2.68
CA PRO A 35 15.98 -11.73 3.78
C PRO A 35 17.34 -11.16 4.16
N THR A 36 17.37 -9.90 4.56
CA THR A 36 18.58 -9.19 4.95
C THR A 36 18.56 -8.94 6.45
N ALA A 37 19.67 -9.19 7.13
CA ALA A 37 19.87 -8.73 8.51
C ALA A 37 19.98 -7.20 8.53
N ALA A 38 19.48 -6.55 9.59
CA ALA A 38 19.53 -5.09 9.71
C ALA A 38 19.71 -4.69 11.19
N GLY A 39 20.61 -3.76 11.45
CA GLY A 39 20.99 -3.39 12.80
C GLY A 39 21.38 -4.63 13.61
N SER A 40 20.78 -4.82 14.76
CA SER A 40 21.00 -5.99 15.61
C SER A 40 20.05 -7.17 15.31
N PHE A 41 19.15 -7.06 14.31
CA PHE A 41 18.25 -8.14 13.93
C PHE A 41 18.88 -9.05 12.89
N SER A 42 18.78 -10.37 13.11
CA SER A 42 19.07 -11.38 12.10
C SER A 42 18.06 -11.33 10.96
N ALA A 43 18.40 -11.91 9.82
CA ALA A 43 17.49 -12.04 8.67
C ALA A 43 16.19 -12.78 9.04
N ALA A 44 16.26 -13.78 9.93
CA ALA A 44 15.08 -14.51 10.39
C ALA A 44 14.14 -13.65 11.26
N GLU A 45 14.68 -12.82 12.15
CA GLU A 45 13.89 -11.88 12.95
C GLU A 45 13.24 -10.81 12.07
N ILE A 46 13.96 -10.23 11.09
CA ILE A 46 13.37 -9.30 10.12
C ILE A 46 12.26 -10.01 9.34
N ALA A 47 12.50 -11.25 8.87
CA ALA A 47 11.49 -12.02 8.16
C ALA A 47 10.23 -12.28 9.01
N PHE A 48 10.38 -12.52 10.29
CA PHE A 48 9.26 -12.68 11.24
C PHE A 48 8.48 -11.37 11.41
N HIS A 49 9.16 -10.27 11.68
CA HIS A 49 8.53 -8.97 11.93
C HIS A 49 7.90 -8.34 10.68
N THR A 50 8.33 -8.72 9.50
CA THR A 50 7.80 -8.23 8.23
C THR A 50 6.72 -9.12 7.60
N ALA A 51 6.42 -10.29 8.17
CA ALA A 51 5.55 -11.31 7.56
C ALA A 51 4.18 -10.77 7.13
N ALA A 52 3.55 -9.93 7.95
CA ALA A 52 2.25 -9.33 7.63
C ALA A 52 2.34 -8.32 6.46
N ALA A 53 3.36 -7.46 6.46
CA ALA A 53 3.59 -6.47 5.40
C ALA A 53 4.02 -7.12 4.08
N ARG A 54 4.86 -8.16 4.16
CA ARG A 54 5.35 -8.94 3.02
C ARG A 54 4.25 -9.48 2.13
N ARG A 55 3.14 -9.91 2.72
CA ARG A 55 1.99 -10.44 1.98
C ARG A 55 1.45 -9.43 0.97
N TYR A 56 1.45 -8.16 1.31
CA TYR A 56 0.95 -7.09 0.46
C TYR A 56 2.03 -6.51 -0.47
N GLY A 57 3.31 -6.65 -0.14
CA GLY A 57 4.41 -5.96 -0.80
C GLY A 57 4.54 -4.50 -0.36
N PHE A 58 5.52 -3.78 -0.90
CA PHE A 58 5.75 -2.38 -0.56
C PHE A 58 4.78 -1.45 -1.30
N HIS A 59 3.90 -0.80 -0.57
CA HIS A 59 2.82 0.03 -1.15
C HIS A 59 2.24 1.02 -0.14
N ALA A 60 1.50 2.00 -0.65
CA ALA A 60 0.52 2.77 0.12
C ALA A 60 -0.89 2.51 -0.45
N THR A 61 -1.85 2.28 0.42
CA THR A 61 -3.24 1.97 0.04
C THR A 61 -3.98 3.25 -0.38
N LEU A 62 -4.46 3.32 -1.63
CA LEU A 62 -5.41 4.34 -2.09
C LEU A 62 -6.84 3.78 -2.06
N LYS A 63 -7.06 2.55 -2.56
CA LYS A 63 -8.31 1.80 -2.37
C LYS A 63 -7.99 0.41 -1.82
N ALA A 64 -8.56 0.12 -0.65
CA ALA A 64 -8.36 -1.14 0.05
C ALA A 64 -8.87 -2.35 -0.77
N PRO A 65 -8.37 -3.57 -0.52
CA PRO A 65 -8.75 -4.76 -1.27
C PRO A 65 -10.26 -4.98 -1.35
N PHE A 66 -10.76 -5.20 -2.57
CA PHE A 66 -12.17 -5.42 -2.88
C PHE A 66 -12.37 -6.55 -3.90
N ARG A 67 -13.55 -7.15 -3.90
CA ARG A 67 -14.03 -8.05 -4.96
C ARG A 67 -14.74 -7.22 -6.03
N LEU A 68 -14.66 -7.65 -7.30
CA LEU A 68 -15.43 -6.98 -8.35
C LEU A 68 -16.93 -7.10 -8.10
N ALA A 69 -17.65 -6.02 -8.38
CA ALA A 69 -19.10 -6.00 -8.42
C ALA A 69 -19.63 -6.91 -9.52
N GLU A 70 -20.84 -7.40 -9.34
CA GLU A 70 -21.54 -8.18 -10.37
C GLU A 70 -21.64 -7.38 -11.68
N GLY A 71 -21.37 -8.04 -12.80
CA GLY A 71 -21.36 -7.42 -14.12
C GLY A 71 -20.13 -6.57 -14.43
N LYS A 72 -19.15 -6.48 -13.52
CA LYS A 72 -17.86 -5.82 -13.77
C LYS A 72 -16.77 -6.84 -14.07
N SER A 73 -15.90 -6.50 -15.02
CA SER A 73 -14.76 -7.32 -15.41
C SER A 73 -13.42 -6.69 -15.02
N GLU A 74 -12.40 -7.52 -14.96
CA GLU A 74 -11.00 -7.08 -14.76
C GLU A 74 -10.56 -6.13 -15.88
N ALA A 75 -10.91 -6.43 -17.13
CA ALA A 75 -10.56 -5.61 -18.28
C ALA A 75 -11.15 -4.19 -18.18
N GLU A 76 -12.40 -4.08 -17.72
CA GLU A 76 -13.04 -2.77 -17.49
C GLU A 76 -12.36 -2.01 -16.34
N LEU A 77 -11.98 -2.70 -15.26
CA LEU A 77 -11.25 -2.09 -14.16
C LEU A 77 -9.88 -1.55 -14.60
N ILE A 78 -9.13 -2.34 -15.38
CA ILE A 78 -7.83 -1.93 -15.93
C ILE A 78 -7.99 -0.72 -16.86
N ALA A 79 -8.94 -0.74 -17.79
CA ALA A 79 -9.18 0.37 -18.70
C ALA A 79 -9.62 1.64 -17.97
N ALA A 80 -10.46 1.52 -16.95
CA ALA A 80 -10.85 2.66 -16.12
C ALA A 80 -9.66 3.24 -15.36
N LEU A 81 -8.77 2.40 -14.81
CA LEU A 81 -7.59 2.84 -14.09
C LEU A 81 -6.57 3.52 -15.03
N GLU A 82 -6.42 3.02 -16.26
CA GLU A 82 -5.60 3.64 -17.29
C GLU A 82 -6.11 5.04 -17.64
N ASN A 83 -7.40 5.17 -17.91
CA ASN A 83 -8.02 6.47 -18.22
C ASN A 83 -7.93 7.45 -17.02
N PHE A 84 -8.16 6.97 -15.82
CA PHE A 84 -8.04 7.78 -14.61
C PHE A 84 -6.60 8.27 -14.42
N ALA A 85 -5.61 7.39 -14.54
CA ALA A 85 -4.21 7.75 -14.40
C ALA A 85 -3.76 8.74 -15.49
N ALA A 86 -4.16 8.51 -16.74
CA ALA A 86 -3.84 9.42 -17.87
C ALA A 86 -4.40 10.83 -17.68
N SER A 87 -5.48 10.99 -16.91
CA SER A 87 -6.11 12.30 -16.63
C SER A 87 -5.48 13.06 -15.46
N ARG A 88 -4.43 12.52 -14.83
CA ARG A 88 -3.79 13.09 -13.63
C ARG A 88 -2.34 13.42 -13.91
N GLU A 89 -1.86 14.53 -13.40
CA GLU A 89 -0.45 14.89 -13.50
C GLU A 89 0.37 14.20 -12.39
N PRO A 90 1.60 13.76 -12.69
CA PRO A 90 2.53 13.31 -11.67
C PRO A 90 2.95 14.47 -10.76
N PHE A 91 3.23 14.19 -9.51
CA PHE A 91 3.63 15.19 -8.52
C PHE A 91 4.71 14.66 -7.56
N LEU A 92 5.38 15.59 -6.88
CA LEU A 92 6.36 15.29 -5.86
C LEU A 92 5.76 15.51 -4.48
N VAL A 93 6.08 14.61 -3.59
CA VAL A 93 5.78 14.71 -2.15
C VAL A 93 7.08 14.96 -1.43
N GLU A 94 7.04 15.83 -0.42
CA GLU A 94 8.17 16.03 0.51
C GLU A 94 8.71 14.68 1.00
N PRO A 95 10.00 14.62 1.38
CA PRO A 95 10.60 13.38 1.85
C PRO A 95 9.74 12.63 2.85
N VAL A 96 9.78 11.32 2.80
CA VAL A 96 9.08 10.49 3.78
C VAL A 96 9.92 10.33 5.04
N LYS A 97 9.26 10.11 6.16
CA LYS A 97 9.89 9.82 7.45
C LYS A 97 9.37 8.54 8.05
N LEU A 98 10.15 7.94 8.91
CA LEU A 98 9.72 6.80 9.71
C LEU A 98 8.68 7.25 10.76
N ALA A 99 7.60 6.49 10.89
CA ALA A 99 6.59 6.67 11.92
C ALA A 99 6.15 5.33 12.51
N ARG A 100 5.79 5.33 13.79
CA ARG A 100 5.14 4.20 14.46
C ARG A 100 3.64 4.46 14.54
N LEU A 101 2.86 3.64 13.83
CA LEU A 101 1.41 3.77 13.72
C LEU A 101 0.74 2.58 14.42
N GLY A 102 0.05 2.81 15.53
CA GLY A 102 -0.70 1.76 16.22
C GLY A 102 0.10 0.50 16.58
N GLY A 103 1.44 0.62 16.64
CA GLY A 103 2.35 -0.46 17.03
C GLY A 103 3.15 -1.09 15.87
N PHE A 104 2.96 -0.70 14.62
CA PHE A 104 3.79 -1.08 13.48
C PHE A 104 4.58 0.14 12.94
N PHE A 105 5.65 -0.11 12.19
CA PHE A 105 6.44 0.92 11.55
C PHE A 105 6.07 1.07 10.08
N ALA A 106 6.02 2.32 9.62
CA ALA A 106 5.73 2.68 8.24
C ALA A 106 6.46 3.96 7.84
N LEU A 107 6.63 4.18 6.54
CA LEU A 107 7.04 5.46 5.99
C LEU A 107 5.80 6.32 5.75
N VAL A 108 5.84 7.55 6.21
CA VAL A 108 4.78 8.55 6.04
C VAL A 108 5.38 9.84 5.47
N PRO A 109 4.62 10.69 4.77
CA PRO A 109 5.11 12.01 4.36
C PRO A 109 5.61 12.82 5.56
N ALA A 110 6.74 13.49 5.42
CA ALA A 110 7.25 14.37 6.47
C ALA A 110 6.32 15.56 6.72
N VAL A 111 5.67 16.03 5.67
CA VAL A 111 4.68 17.10 5.66
C VAL A 111 3.40 16.58 5.01
N ALA A 112 2.24 16.99 5.50
CA ALA A 112 0.95 16.62 4.90
C ALA A 112 0.88 17.09 3.44
N SER A 113 0.41 16.21 2.53
CA SER A 113 0.24 16.51 1.11
C SER A 113 -1.24 16.46 0.75
N ARG A 114 -1.76 17.60 0.33
CA ARG A 114 -3.15 17.69 -0.17
C ARG A 114 -3.35 16.90 -1.45
N GLU A 115 -2.32 16.84 -2.29
CA GLU A 115 -2.33 16.08 -3.53
C GLU A 115 -2.49 14.58 -3.29
N LEU A 116 -1.82 14.03 -2.26
CA LEU A 116 -2.00 12.62 -1.84
C LEU A 116 -3.39 12.37 -1.30
N ASP A 117 -3.89 13.25 -0.44
CA ASP A 117 -5.23 13.11 0.16
C ASP A 117 -6.31 13.19 -0.92
N GLN A 118 -6.17 14.13 -1.88
CA GLN A 118 -7.09 14.25 -3.00
C GLN A 118 -7.03 13.05 -3.93
N LEU A 119 -5.83 12.58 -4.30
CA LEU A 119 -5.65 11.40 -5.13
C LEU A 119 -6.34 10.18 -4.50
N ALA A 120 -6.15 9.97 -3.19
CA ALA A 120 -6.78 8.86 -2.47
C ALA A 120 -8.31 8.99 -2.45
N ALA A 121 -8.84 10.17 -2.22
CA ALA A 121 -10.29 10.43 -2.23
C ALA A 121 -10.90 10.20 -3.61
N ASP A 122 -10.23 10.67 -4.66
CA ASP A 122 -10.66 10.49 -6.06
C ASP A 122 -10.65 8.99 -6.43
N VAL A 123 -9.59 8.25 -6.08
CA VAL A 123 -9.50 6.80 -6.33
C VAL A 123 -10.61 6.05 -5.60
N VAL A 124 -10.89 6.39 -4.34
CA VAL A 124 -12.01 5.75 -3.60
C VAL A 124 -13.33 5.97 -4.31
N THR A 125 -13.59 7.19 -4.75
CA THR A 125 -14.87 7.59 -5.35
C THR A 125 -15.04 7.01 -6.75
N GLU A 126 -14.04 7.17 -7.62
CA GLU A 126 -14.08 6.72 -9.02
C GLU A 126 -14.25 5.20 -9.15
N PHE A 127 -13.56 4.45 -8.30
CA PHE A 127 -13.58 2.98 -8.35
C PHE A 127 -14.61 2.33 -7.41
N GLU A 128 -15.49 3.11 -6.78
CA GLU A 128 -16.58 2.55 -5.98
C GLU A 128 -17.56 1.69 -6.80
N PRO A 129 -17.93 2.04 -8.05
CA PRO A 129 -18.79 1.20 -8.88
C PRO A 129 -18.22 -0.17 -9.23
N TYR A 130 -16.91 -0.36 -9.06
CA TYR A 130 -16.25 -1.64 -9.31
C TYR A 130 -16.22 -2.57 -8.09
N ARG A 131 -16.55 -2.06 -6.91
CA ARG A 131 -16.49 -2.81 -5.66
C ARG A 131 -17.80 -3.53 -5.35
N ALA A 132 -17.73 -4.86 -5.15
CA ALA A 132 -18.84 -5.62 -4.59
C ALA A 132 -19.13 -5.20 -3.13
N PRO A 133 -20.39 -5.24 -2.68
CA PRO A 133 -20.73 -5.06 -1.27
C PRO A 133 -19.92 -6.00 -0.37
N LEU A 134 -19.58 -5.52 0.83
CA LEU A 134 -18.91 -6.38 1.81
C LEU A 134 -19.84 -7.48 2.30
N THR A 135 -19.28 -8.67 2.49
CA THR A 135 -19.96 -9.74 3.23
C THR A 135 -19.90 -9.47 4.74
N GLN A 136 -20.75 -10.15 5.51
CA GLN A 136 -20.72 -10.06 6.98
C GLN A 136 -19.36 -10.44 7.56
N ASP A 137 -18.71 -11.48 6.99
CA ASP A 137 -17.37 -11.91 7.40
C ASP A 137 -16.29 -10.84 7.09
N GLU A 138 -16.43 -10.12 5.98
CA GLU A 138 -15.52 -9.02 5.64
C GLU A 138 -15.69 -7.84 6.60
N ILE A 139 -16.93 -7.54 7.01
CA ILE A 139 -17.23 -6.52 8.02
C ILE A 139 -16.66 -6.94 9.38
N ALA A 140 -16.95 -8.17 9.84
CA ALA A 140 -16.49 -8.68 11.12
C ALA A 140 -14.96 -8.64 11.27
N ARG A 141 -14.22 -8.97 10.19
CA ARG A 141 -12.75 -8.88 10.14
C ARG A 141 -12.19 -7.46 10.32
N ARG A 142 -13.00 -6.42 10.15
CA ARG A 142 -12.64 -5.01 10.37
C ARG A 142 -12.86 -4.54 11.80
N ASN A 143 -13.30 -5.46 12.70
CA ASN A 143 -13.58 -5.15 14.11
C ASN A 143 -14.45 -3.88 14.26
N PRO A 144 -15.69 -3.90 13.77
CA PRO A 144 -16.55 -2.71 13.68
C PRO A 144 -16.79 -2.04 15.03
N ASP A 145 -16.82 -2.81 16.13
CA ASP A 145 -17.03 -2.30 17.49
C ASP A 145 -15.87 -1.41 17.99
N GLY A 146 -14.70 -1.53 17.39
CA GLY A 146 -13.52 -0.72 17.69
C GLY A 146 -13.39 0.55 16.83
N LEU A 147 -14.33 0.80 15.91
CA LEU A 147 -14.28 1.93 14.99
C LEU A 147 -15.02 3.15 15.54
N SER A 148 -14.53 4.35 15.22
CA SER A 148 -15.30 5.58 15.45
C SER A 148 -16.57 5.61 14.58
N PRO A 149 -17.59 6.44 14.91
CA PRO A 149 -18.77 6.58 14.08
C PRO A 149 -18.45 6.98 12.63
N ALA A 150 -17.46 7.83 12.41
CA ALA A 150 -17.02 8.23 11.07
C ALA A 150 -16.38 7.04 10.31
N GLN A 151 -15.51 6.30 10.97
CA GLN A 151 -14.87 5.10 10.40
C GLN A 151 -15.90 4.01 10.10
N LEU A 152 -16.88 3.81 10.98
CA LEU A 152 -17.95 2.85 10.76
C LEU A 152 -18.82 3.23 9.56
N LYS A 153 -19.17 4.52 9.43
CA LYS A 153 -19.88 5.06 8.24
C LYS A 153 -19.07 4.80 6.97
N ASN A 154 -17.76 5.07 7.01
CA ASN A 154 -16.88 4.83 5.88
C ASN A 154 -16.79 3.33 5.51
N LEU A 155 -16.69 2.45 6.51
CA LEU A 155 -16.68 1.01 6.28
C LEU A 155 -17.91 0.53 5.52
N TYR A 156 -19.10 0.94 5.93
CA TYR A 156 -20.33 0.53 5.25
C TYR A 156 -20.51 1.17 3.87
N LYS A 157 -20.14 2.44 3.73
CA LYS A 157 -20.33 3.16 2.47
C LYS A 157 -19.25 2.81 1.43
N TRP A 158 -17.97 2.75 1.85
CA TRP A 158 -16.82 2.66 0.96
C TRP A 158 -16.02 1.36 1.09
N GLY A 159 -16.45 0.44 1.95
CA GLY A 159 -15.80 -0.84 2.18
C GLY A 159 -14.51 -0.77 2.99
N TYR A 160 -14.11 0.42 3.48
CA TYR A 160 -12.90 0.62 4.27
C TYR A 160 -13.05 1.80 5.23
N PRO A 161 -12.64 1.66 6.52
CA PRO A 161 -12.85 2.72 7.51
C PRO A 161 -11.94 3.94 7.32
N HIS A 162 -10.74 3.75 6.77
CA HIS A 162 -9.71 4.80 6.69
C HIS A 162 -9.67 5.40 5.29
N VAL A 163 -10.72 6.15 4.92
CA VAL A 163 -10.86 6.91 3.69
C VAL A 163 -11.20 8.36 4.00
N PHE A 164 -10.95 9.28 3.08
CA PHE A 164 -11.20 10.73 3.19
C PHE A 164 -10.52 11.33 4.43
N GLU A 165 -11.25 11.90 5.37
CA GLU A 165 -10.72 12.54 6.58
C GLU A 165 -9.97 11.55 7.50
N GLU A 166 -10.29 10.26 7.40
CA GLU A 166 -9.63 9.18 8.13
C GLU A 166 -8.42 8.60 7.38
N PHE A 167 -8.17 9.06 6.16
CA PHE A 167 -7.03 8.59 5.36
C PHE A 167 -5.71 9.04 5.98
N ARG A 168 -4.74 8.13 5.92
CA ARG A 168 -3.35 8.41 6.31
C ARG A 168 -2.44 7.70 5.32
N PHE A 169 -1.76 8.47 4.48
CA PHE A 169 -0.75 7.88 3.59
C PHE A 169 0.34 7.22 4.40
N HIS A 170 0.57 5.94 4.17
CA HIS A 170 1.67 5.21 4.81
C HIS A 170 2.08 4.01 3.96
N MET A 171 3.39 3.73 3.95
CA MET A 171 3.97 2.54 3.33
C MET A 171 4.51 1.64 4.44
N THR A 172 3.86 0.51 4.68
CA THR A 172 4.10 -0.36 5.84
C THR A 172 5.41 -1.13 5.71
N LEU A 173 6.24 -1.07 6.74
CA LEU A 173 7.52 -1.78 6.81
C LEU A 173 7.48 -3.01 7.72
N THR A 174 6.65 -3.02 8.76
CA THR A 174 6.61 -4.14 9.73
C THR A 174 5.18 -4.54 10.06
N GLY A 175 5.00 -5.72 10.66
CA GLY A 175 3.85 -6.03 11.48
C GLY A 175 3.89 -5.26 12.81
N ARG A 176 3.03 -5.65 13.76
CA ARG A 176 3.06 -5.10 15.12
C ARG A 176 4.35 -5.50 15.82
N ILE A 177 5.07 -4.51 16.37
CA ILE A 177 6.30 -4.70 17.12
C ILE A 177 6.00 -4.53 18.61
N PRO A 178 6.41 -5.47 19.47
CA PRO A 178 6.31 -5.35 20.91
C PRO A 178 6.97 -4.06 21.40
N ALA A 179 6.45 -3.46 22.45
CA ALA A 179 7.00 -2.20 22.98
C ALA A 179 8.49 -2.34 23.39
N ALA A 180 8.88 -3.50 23.92
CA ALA A 180 10.26 -3.79 24.33
C ALA A 180 11.25 -3.84 23.16
N GLU A 181 10.79 -4.08 21.93
CA GLU A 181 11.64 -4.18 20.73
C GLU A 181 11.53 -2.94 19.84
N ALA A 182 10.65 -1.98 20.18
CA ALA A 182 10.32 -0.86 19.31
C ALA A 182 11.50 0.04 19.02
N GLU A 183 12.30 0.39 20.02
CA GLU A 183 13.48 1.26 19.85
C GLU A 183 14.55 0.55 18.99
N ARG A 184 14.82 -0.71 19.27
CA ARG A 184 15.73 -1.55 18.49
C ARG A 184 15.30 -1.65 17.03
N MET A 185 14.00 -1.85 16.77
CA MET A 185 13.44 -1.91 15.41
C MET A 185 13.53 -0.56 14.70
N GLN A 186 13.24 0.53 15.40
CA GLN A 186 13.37 1.87 14.86
C GLN A 186 14.79 2.13 14.38
N GLN A 187 15.80 1.86 15.21
CA GLN A 187 17.22 2.01 14.84
C GLN A 187 17.56 1.18 13.60
N ALA A 188 17.16 -0.09 13.56
CA ALA A 188 17.42 -0.95 12.42
C ALA A 188 16.81 -0.42 11.12
N ILE A 189 15.59 0.15 11.17
CA ILE A 189 14.94 0.75 10.00
C ILE A 189 15.65 2.05 9.60
N GLU A 190 16.01 2.91 10.55
CA GLU A 190 16.72 4.17 10.29
C GLU A 190 18.09 3.94 9.67
N GLU A 191 18.85 2.93 10.15
CA GLU A 191 20.12 2.52 9.55
C GLU A 191 19.94 1.97 8.12
N PHE A 192 18.89 1.18 7.89
CA PHE A 192 18.65 0.52 6.61
C PHE A 192 18.10 1.48 5.54
N PHE A 193 17.19 2.35 5.90
CA PHE A 193 16.49 3.23 4.95
C PHE A 193 16.98 4.69 5.00
N GLY A 194 17.66 5.11 6.06
CA GLY A 194 17.98 6.52 6.33
C GLY A 194 18.46 7.34 5.12
N PRO A 195 19.46 6.88 4.35
CA PRO A 195 19.94 7.61 3.18
C PRO A 195 18.89 7.82 2.09
N LEU A 196 17.87 6.94 2.01
CA LEU A 196 16.82 6.97 1.01
C LEU A 196 15.64 7.88 1.39
N LEU A 197 15.51 8.20 2.69
CA LEU A 197 14.41 9.00 3.21
C LEU A 197 14.63 10.53 3.04
N LEU A 198 15.80 10.93 2.53
CA LEU A 198 16.14 12.34 2.29
C LEU A 198 15.63 12.86 0.93
N GLN A 199 15.13 11.98 0.08
CA GLN A 199 14.68 12.34 -1.26
C GLN A 199 13.17 12.52 -1.29
N ALA A 200 12.70 13.46 -2.12
CA ALA A 200 11.29 13.63 -2.39
C ALA A 200 10.71 12.34 -3.03
N LEU A 201 9.50 11.98 -2.64
CA LEU A 201 8.81 10.83 -3.18
C LEU A 201 8.06 11.24 -4.45
N GLN A 202 8.42 10.65 -5.59
CA GLN A 202 7.72 10.88 -6.84
C GLN A 202 6.47 10.02 -6.94
N VAL A 203 5.31 10.64 -7.05
CA VAL A 203 4.03 9.99 -7.33
C VAL A 203 3.74 10.12 -8.81
N SER A 204 4.11 9.10 -9.58
CA SER A 204 4.02 9.08 -11.04
C SER A 204 3.26 7.88 -11.60
N THR A 205 2.81 6.96 -10.74
CA THR A 205 2.11 5.75 -11.15
C THR A 205 1.04 5.35 -10.15
N LEU A 206 -0.02 4.71 -10.65
CA LEU A 206 -0.95 3.91 -9.87
C LEU A 206 -0.73 2.43 -10.18
N ALA A 207 -0.88 1.58 -9.20
CA ALA A 207 -0.69 0.15 -9.35
C ALA A 207 -1.99 -0.59 -9.03
N LEU A 208 -2.41 -1.46 -9.95
CA LEU A 208 -3.44 -2.46 -9.66
C LEU A 208 -2.77 -3.70 -9.08
N PHE A 209 -3.10 -4.00 -7.84
CA PHE A 209 -2.67 -5.21 -7.17
C PHE A 209 -3.78 -6.25 -7.19
N ALA A 210 -3.41 -7.52 -7.31
CA ALA A 210 -4.34 -8.64 -7.24
C ALA A 210 -3.91 -9.65 -6.17
N GLU A 211 -4.90 -10.18 -5.47
CA GLU A 211 -4.82 -11.39 -4.64
C GLU A 211 -5.62 -12.47 -5.34
N PRO A 212 -4.97 -13.46 -5.98
CA PRO A 212 -5.65 -14.45 -6.83
C PRO A 212 -6.65 -15.31 -6.04
N GLU A 213 -6.31 -15.65 -4.82
CA GLU A 213 -7.16 -16.41 -3.89
C GLU A 213 -6.98 -15.92 -2.46
N ALA A 214 -7.98 -16.18 -1.63
CA ALA A 214 -8.00 -15.69 -0.26
C ALA A 214 -6.78 -16.18 0.53
N GLY A 215 -5.98 -15.25 1.04
CA GLY A 215 -4.77 -15.56 1.78
C GLY A 215 -3.49 -15.56 0.96
N ALA A 216 -3.57 -15.60 -0.38
CA ALA A 216 -2.41 -15.49 -1.25
C ALA A 216 -1.71 -14.13 -1.12
N PRO A 217 -0.41 -14.03 -1.42
CA PRO A 217 0.26 -12.77 -1.52
C PRO A 217 -0.30 -11.90 -2.65
N PHE A 218 -0.42 -10.60 -2.39
CA PHE A 218 -0.73 -9.63 -3.44
C PHE A 218 0.47 -9.45 -4.39
N HIS A 219 0.20 -9.29 -5.67
CA HIS A 219 1.19 -8.95 -6.68
C HIS A 219 0.68 -7.81 -7.56
N ILE A 220 1.59 -7.08 -8.18
CA ILE A 220 1.26 -6.04 -9.14
C ILE A 220 0.82 -6.72 -10.43
N MET A 221 -0.40 -6.43 -10.85
CA MET A 221 -0.98 -6.88 -12.10
C MET A 221 -0.66 -5.89 -13.23
N SER A 222 -0.84 -4.61 -12.98
CA SER A 222 -0.52 -3.54 -13.94
C SER A 222 -0.09 -2.25 -13.24
N LEU A 223 0.72 -1.45 -13.95
CA LEU A 223 1.10 -0.10 -13.56
C LEU A 223 0.57 0.89 -14.59
N HIS A 224 0.02 1.99 -14.11
CA HIS A 224 -0.59 3.04 -14.92
C HIS A 224 0.09 4.36 -14.63
N ALA A 225 0.80 4.91 -15.62
CA ALA A 225 1.50 6.18 -15.48
C ALA A 225 0.51 7.35 -15.38
N LEU A 226 0.75 8.26 -14.45
CA LEU A 226 0.06 9.54 -14.41
C LEU A 226 0.55 10.41 -15.59
N GLY A 227 -0.34 11.16 -16.22
CA GLY A 227 -0.02 12.02 -17.36
C GLY A 227 -0.03 11.33 -18.73
N GLY A 228 -0.44 10.06 -18.82
CA GLY A 228 -0.75 9.40 -20.09
C GLY A 228 0.42 8.74 -20.82
N GLU A 229 1.55 8.46 -20.17
CA GLU A 229 2.56 7.56 -20.74
C GLU A 229 2.14 6.08 -20.59
N ARG A 230 2.43 5.28 -21.64
CA ARG A 230 1.87 3.93 -21.80
C ARG A 230 2.23 2.93 -20.69
N GLU A 231 1.25 2.10 -20.37
CA GLU A 231 1.24 0.90 -19.52
C GLU A 231 2.48 -0.01 -19.68
N ARG A 232 3.03 -0.48 -18.55
CA ARG A 232 3.95 -1.64 -18.52
C ARG A 232 3.24 -2.81 -17.86
N LYS A 233 2.89 -3.84 -18.63
CA LYS A 233 2.39 -5.13 -18.14
C LYS A 233 3.55 -5.98 -17.63
N PHE A 234 3.39 -6.54 -16.44
CA PHE A 234 4.31 -7.53 -15.90
C PHE A 234 3.61 -8.89 -15.99
N ALA A 235 4.15 -9.78 -16.81
CA ALA A 235 3.73 -11.17 -16.93
C ALA A 235 4.48 -12.04 -15.91
#